data_55303fa6d235d599e494230c93f62456
#
_entry.id   55303fa6d235d599e494230c93f62456
#
_cell.length_a   1.000
_cell.length_b   1.000
_cell.length_c   1.000
_cell.angle_alpha   90.00
_cell.angle_beta   90.00
_cell.angle_gamma   90.00
#
_symmetry.space_group_name_H-M   'P 1'
#
loop_
_entity.id
_entity.type
_entity.pdbx_description
1 polymer ?
#
loop_
_entity_poly.entity_id
_entity_poly.type
_entity_poly.pdbx_seq_one_letter_code
_entity_poly.pdbx_strand_id
1 'polypeptide(L)'
;SDLYIDPSLDDARPNTIDAPEYYWSKYIDPYFTTSNLQKWSGVQYPVIYHMQANAIDKKTGKACFVAIKIVYSGGARPIVVIAPDQNSYLQQFPHPNDIDPMLNANRFAVTAGDIVGTWKGSGGGGVEYYNVYSGTYAGMSAVSSTDEFIFNGNGTYQSTYRSASTNNGGTQFGGQDFKGKFSVTDWTITATNRYQGKTTVYKAQLIAVKGGCLLYMEDSENSSMKYTFYKSK
;
A
#
# COMPACT_ATOMS: atom_id res chain seq x y z
N SER A 1 12.55 9.06 12.09
CA SER A 1 12.38 7.60 12.26
C SER A 1 11.94 7.01 10.93
N ASP A 2 12.66 6.00 10.46
CA ASP A 2 12.27 5.28 9.26
C ASP A 2 11.22 4.24 9.67
N LEU A 3 10.03 4.38 9.11
CA LEU A 3 8.93 3.45 9.31
C LEU A 3 8.80 2.58 8.07
N TYR A 4 8.85 1.26 8.24
CA TYR A 4 8.63 0.32 7.16
C TYR A 4 7.38 -0.52 7.45
N ILE A 5 6.43 -0.48 6.55
CA ILE A 5 5.23 -1.33 6.56
C ILE A 5 5.23 -2.13 5.27
N ASP A 6 5.27 -3.45 5.37
CA ASP A 6 5.15 -4.34 4.21
C ASP A 6 3.67 -4.67 3.99
N PRO A 7 3.02 -4.12 2.95
CA PRO A 7 1.60 -4.39 2.68
C PRO A 7 1.35 -5.76 2.03
N SER A 8 2.40 -6.49 1.63
CA SER A 8 2.26 -7.79 0.97
C SER A 8 2.04 -8.96 1.94
N LEU A 9 1.93 -8.68 3.24
CA LEU A 9 1.81 -9.71 4.26
C LEU A 9 0.36 -9.99 4.64
N ASP A 10 -0.34 -10.55 3.69
CA ASP A 10 -1.46 -11.43 3.98
C ASP A 10 -0.91 -12.82 4.36
N ASP A 11 -0.12 -12.86 5.43
CA ASP A 11 0.29 -14.13 5.99
C ASP A 11 -0.89 -14.66 6.82
N ALA A 12 -1.70 -15.48 6.19
CA ALA A 12 -2.90 -16.13 6.74
C ALA A 12 -2.57 -17.14 7.86
N ARG A 13 -1.52 -16.88 8.65
CA ARG A 13 -1.24 -17.71 9.83
C ARG A 13 -2.15 -17.31 10.97
N PRO A 14 -2.96 -18.24 11.45
CA PRO A 14 -3.88 -17.97 12.53
C PRO A 14 -3.13 -17.67 13.83
N ASN A 15 -3.64 -16.69 14.56
CA ASN A 15 -3.58 -16.49 16.01
C ASN A 15 -2.67 -17.46 16.77
N THR A 16 -1.37 -17.32 16.65
CA THR A 16 -0.46 -18.00 17.57
C THR A 16 0.02 -16.99 18.60
N ILE A 17 0.12 -17.45 19.83
CA ILE A 17 0.69 -16.72 20.98
C ILE A 17 2.08 -16.15 20.64
N ASP A 18 2.74 -16.70 19.63
CA ASP A 18 4.09 -16.38 19.18
C ASP A 18 4.15 -15.38 18.00
N ALA A 19 3.05 -14.71 17.67
CA ALA A 19 3.00 -13.80 16.55
C ALA A 19 4.09 -12.69 16.59
N PRO A 20 4.36 -12.02 17.74
CA PRO A 20 5.40 -11.00 17.78
C PRO A 20 6.79 -11.59 17.53
N GLU A 21 7.11 -12.77 18.06
CA GLU A 21 8.40 -13.46 17.87
C GLU A 21 8.62 -13.86 16.42
N TYR A 22 7.58 -14.37 15.77
CA TYR A 22 7.63 -14.72 14.36
C TYR A 22 7.97 -13.48 13.49
N TYR A 23 7.27 -12.38 13.70
CA TYR A 23 7.53 -11.16 12.95
C TYR A 23 8.84 -10.49 13.36
N TRP A 24 9.27 -10.62 14.61
CA TRP A 24 10.58 -10.16 15.06
C TRP A 24 11.71 -10.86 14.32
N SER A 25 11.69 -12.19 14.25
CA SER A 25 12.69 -12.96 13.52
C SER A 25 12.71 -12.65 12.02
N LYS A 26 11.59 -12.25 11.46
CA LYS A 26 11.47 -11.93 10.04
C LYS A 26 11.91 -10.50 9.70
N TYR A 27 11.64 -9.51 10.57
CA TYR A 27 11.83 -8.10 10.24
C TYR A 27 12.88 -7.37 11.07
N ILE A 28 13.26 -7.90 12.23
CA ILE A 28 14.25 -7.25 13.09
C ILE A 28 15.57 -8.02 13.05
N ASP A 29 15.57 -9.31 13.36
CA ASP A 29 16.80 -10.10 13.47
C ASP A 29 17.69 -10.07 12.21
N PRO A 30 17.18 -10.02 10.97
CA PRO A 30 18.05 -9.93 9.80
C PRO A 30 18.87 -8.64 9.73
N TYR A 31 18.34 -7.56 10.30
CA TYR A 31 18.90 -6.21 10.14
C TYR A 31 19.56 -5.65 11.40
N PHE A 32 19.19 -6.16 12.58
CA PHE A 32 19.63 -5.64 13.86
C PHE A 32 20.21 -6.73 14.74
N THR A 33 21.22 -6.35 15.53
CA THR A 33 21.65 -7.12 16.71
C THR A 33 20.98 -6.51 17.92
N THR A 34 20.17 -7.28 18.64
CA THR A 34 19.32 -6.77 19.70
C THR A 34 19.80 -7.19 21.09
N SER A 35 19.50 -6.37 22.09
CA SER A 35 19.75 -6.62 23.49
C SER A 35 18.60 -6.05 24.35
N ASN A 36 18.45 -6.56 25.58
CA ASN A 36 17.39 -6.14 26.48
C ASN A 36 15.99 -6.27 25.86
N LEU A 37 15.75 -7.41 25.19
CA LEU A 37 14.48 -7.70 24.55
C LEU A 37 13.35 -7.74 25.59
N GLN A 38 12.30 -6.99 25.33
CA GLN A 38 11.10 -6.92 26.17
C GLN A 38 9.87 -7.24 25.33
N LYS A 39 9.03 -8.11 25.85
CA LYS A 39 7.70 -8.39 25.28
C LYS A 39 6.65 -7.76 26.19
N TRP A 40 5.62 -7.17 25.61
CA TRP A 40 4.50 -6.69 26.37
C TRP A 40 3.81 -7.86 27.11
N SER A 41 3.69 -7.75 28.41
CA SER A 41 3.14 -8.80 29.28
C SER A 41 1.89 -8.36 30.04
N GLY A 42 1.36 -7.17 29.73
CA GLY A 42 0.14 -6.66 30.38
C GLY A 42 -1.07 -7.54 30.05
N VAL A 43 -1.92 -7.78 31.06
CA VAL A 43 -3.23 -8.41 30.86
C VAL A 43 -4.18 -7.37 30.34
N GLN A 44 -4.43 -7.36 29.05
CA GLN A 44 -5.32 -6.43 28.38
C GLN A 44 -6.13 -7.14 27.30
N TYR A 45 -7.38 -6.76 27.14
CA TYR A 45 -8.20 -7.17 26.01
C TYR A 45 -8.54 -5.92 25.14
N PRO A 46 -8.31 -5.97 23.85
CA PRO A 46 -7.66 -7.04 23.06
C PRO A 46 -6.17 -7.20 23.41
N VAL A 47 -5.64 -8.42 23.16
CA VAL A 47 -4.24 -8.74 23.45
C VAL A 47 -3.30 -7.83 22.66
N ILE A 48 -2.29 -7.28 23.33
CA ILE A 48 -1.29 -6.42 22.71
C ILE A 48 -0.09 -7.28 22.28
N TYR A 49 0.10 -7.42 20.99
CA TYR A 49 1.25 -8.10 20.41
C TYR A 49 2.36 -7.07 20.12
N HIS A 50 3.30 -6.93 21.06
CA HIS A 50 4.35 -5.93 20.99
C HIS A 50 5.65 -6.47 21.60
N MET A 51 6.77 -6.16 20.94
CA MET A 51 8.14 -6.41 21.44
C MET A 51 9.01 -5.19 21.16
N GLN A 52 10.01 -4.97 22.00
CA GLN A 52 10.96 -3.86 21.86
C GLN A 52 12.33 -4.24 22.40
N ALA A 53 13.40 -3.59 21.90
CA ALA A 53 14.77 -3.84 22.33
C ALA A 53 15.70 -2.66 22.01
N ASN A 54 16.82 -2.58 22.72
CA ASN A 54 17.98 -1.86 22.24
C ASN A 54 18.59 -2.62 21.05
N ALA A 55 19.09 -1.90 20.05
CA ALA A 55 19.55 -2.53 18.82
C ALA A 55 20.80 -1.83 18.26
N ILE A 56 21.55 -2.58 17.47
CA ILE A 56 22.63 -2.08 16.62
C ILE A 56 22.27 -2.46 15.19
N ASP A 57 22.16 -1.49 14.32
CA ASP A 57 21.96 -1.71 12.90
C ASP A 57 23.18 -2.42 12.31
N LYS A 58 22.99 -3.62 11.75
CA LYS A 58 24.07 -4.46 11.22
C LYS A 58 24.78 -3.84 10.01
N LYS A 59 24.12 -2.97 9.26
CA LYS A 59 24.67 -2.33 8.06
C LYS A 59 25.52 -1.12 8.41
N THR A 60 25.06 -0.31 9.36
CA THR A 60 25.69 0.99 9.68
C THR A 60 26.50 0.96 10.97
N GLY A 61 26.32 -0.05 11.83
CA GLY A 61 26.92 -0.13 13.16
C GLY A 61 26.35 0.86 14.17
N LYS A 62 25.30 1.60 13.82
CA LYS A 62 24.71 2.62 14.69
C LYS A 62 23.79 1.98 15.73
N ALA A 63 23.90 2.47 16.97
CA ALA A 63 22.96 2.13 18.03
C ALA A 63 21.60 2.81 17.75
N CYS A 64 20.53 2.09 18.04
CA CYS A 64 19.16 2.55 17.92
C CYS A 64 18.26 1.79 18.89
N PHE A 65 16.99 2.11 18.92
CA PHE A 65 15.94 1.38 19.61
C PHE A 65 14.93 0.87 18.58
N VAL A 66 14.53 -0.39 18.70
CA VAL A 66 13.56 -1.01 17.77
C VAL A 66 12.36 -1.56 18.52
N ALA A 67 11.19 -1.39 17.95
CA ALA A 67 9.96 -1.97 18.43
C ALA A 67 9.15 -2.56 17.29
N ILE A 68 8.37 -3.60 17.57
CA ILE A 68 7.39 -4.16 16.65
C ILE A 68 6.03 -4.26 17.33
N LYS A 69 4.99 -3.83 16.64
CA LYS A 69 3.60 -3.99 17.03
C LYS A 69 2.84 -4.71 15.93
N ILE A 70 2.06 -5.71 16.29
CA ILE A 70 1.17 -6.38 15.34
C ILE A 70 -0.24 -5.83 15.52
N VAL A 71 -0.79 -5.26 14.46
CA VAL A 71 -2.18 -4.78 14.42
C VAL A 71 -3.00 -5.72 13.56
N TYR A 72 -4.14 -6.16 14.07
CA TYR A 72 -5.05 -7.02 13.31
C TYR A 72 -6.15 -6.18 12.65
N SER A 73 -6.12 -6.12 11.33
CA SER A 73 -7.11 -5.41 10.51
C SER A 73 -7.27 -6.15 9.18
N GLY A 74 -8.16 -7.17 9.16
CA GLY A 74 -8.31 -8.07 8.01
C GLY A 74 -7.10 -8.99 7.76
N GLY A 75 -6.19 -9.09 8.73
CA GLY A 75 -4.94 -9.85 8.71
C GLY A 75 -3.95 -9.27 9.72
N ALA A 76 -2.85 -9.96 9.97
CA ALA A 76 -1.79 -9.45 10.84
C ALA A 76 -0.93 -8.43 10.09
N ARG A 77 -0.82 -7.22 10.65
CA ARG A 77 -0.05 -6.12 10.07
C ARG A 77 1.05 -5.69 11.03
N PRO A 78 2.29 -6.14 10.82
CA PRO A 78 3.42 -5.72 11.64
C PRO A 78 3.81 -4.28 11.32
N ILE A 79 4.00 -3.48 12.36
CA ILE A 79 4.55 -2.13 12.29
C ILE A 79 5.89 -2.16 13.02
N VAL A 80 6.97 -1.85 12.33
CA VAL A 80 8.31 -1.72 12.91
C VAL A 80 8.61 -0.25 13.12
N VAL A 81 9.00 0.10 14.34
CA VAL A 81 9.46 1.45 14.70
C VAL A 81 10.95 1.40 15.00
N ILE A 82 11.72 2.28 14.37
CA ILE A 82 13.14 2.46 14.64
C ILE A 82 13.31 3.89 15.16
N ALA A 83 13.81 4.02 16.39
CA ALA A 83 14.05 5.31 17.02
C ALA A 83 15.55 5.47 17.35
N PRO A 84 16.05 6.71 17.49
CA PRO A 84 17.45 6.92 17.87
C PRO A 84 17.81 6.25 19.19
N ASP A 85 16.89 6.25 20.15
CA ASP A 85 17.04 5.67 21.49
C ASP A 85 15.65 5.39 22.11
N GLN A 86 15.65 4.71 23.26
CA GLN A 86 14.42 4.36 23.99
C GLN A 86 13.62 5.59 24.45
N ASN A 87 14.28 6.67 24.85
CA ASN A 87 13.60 7.86 25.34
C ASN A 87 12.83 8.54 24.19
N SER A 88 13.46 8.68 23.04
CA SER A 88 12.82 9.21 21.82
C SER A 88 11.63 8.37 21.39
N TYR A 89 11.72 7.04 21.53
CA TYR A 89 10.61 6.14 21.28
C TYR A 89 9.46 6.36 22.26
N LEU A 90 9.74 6.36 23.58
CA LEU A 90 8.71 6.50 24.62
C LEU A 90 8.05 7.90 24.64
N GLN A 91 8.75 8.94 24.18
CA GLN A 91 8.15 10.27 24.00
C GLN A 91 7.06 10.28 22.92
N GLN A 92 7.21 9.46 21.87
CA GLN A 92 6.26 9.37 20.76
C GLN A 92 5.19 8.31 21.02
N PHE A 93 5.57 7.20 21.64
CA PHE A 93 4.71 6.03 21.87
C PHE A 93 4.84 5.57 23.32
N PRO A 94 4.27 6.32 24.28
CA PRO A 94 4.31 5.94 25.70
C PRO A 94 3.58 4.62 25.99
N HIS A 95 2.63 4.23 25.14
CA HIS A 95 1.93 2.96 25.22
C HIS A 95 1.98 2.24 23.87
N PRO A 96 2.08 0.89 23.81
CA PRO A 96 2.13 0.16 22.53
C PRO A 96 0.97 0.46 21.57
N ASN A 97 -0.22 0.76 22.06
CA ASN A 97 -1.38 1.09 21.23
C ASN A 97 -1.26 2.47 20.54
N ASP A 98 -0.35 3.33 20.98
CA ASP A 98 -0.07 4.60 20.30
C ASP A 98 0.58 4.40 18.92
N ILE A 99 1.07 3.18 18.65
CA ILE A 99 1.59 2.78 17.34
C ILE A 99 0.45 2.47 16.34
N ASP A 100 -0.73 2.08 16.80
CA ASP A 100 -1.83 1.62 15.94
C ASP A 100 -2.25 2.66 14.86
N PRO A 101 -2.31 3.97 15.14
CA PRO A 101 -2.56 4.99 14.13
C PRO A 101 -1.52 5.01 13.00
N MET A 102 -0.31 4.49 13.26
CA MET A 102 0.76 4.40 12.27
C MET A 102 0.51 3.32 11.21
N LEU A 103 -0.56 2.53 11.30
CA LEU A 103 -0.92 1.50 10.32
C LEU A 103 -1.00 2.04 8.88
N ASN A 104 -1.25 3.33 8.72
CA ASN A 104 -1.27 4.01 7.44
C ASN A 104 -0.08 4.98 7.24
N ALA A 105 0.96 4.90 8.06
CA ALA A 105 2.12 5.80 7.98
C ALA A 105 3.02 5.55 6.76
N ASN A 106 2.75 4.51 5.97
CA ASN A 106 3.36 4.31 4.66
C ASN A 106 2.71 5.15 3.54
N ARG A 107 1.76 6.03 3.89
CA ARG A 107 1.08 6.93 2.94
C ARG A 107 1.68 8.33 3.04
N PHE A 108 2.09 8.86 1.90
CA PHE A 108 2.75 10.15 1.79
C PHE A 108 2.01 11.05 0.82
N ALA A 109 2.07 12.34 1.10
CA ALA A 109 1.64 13.37 0.17
C ALA A 109 2.41 13.25 -1.15
N VAL A 110 1.79 13.68 -2.24
CA VAL A 110 2.41 13.69 -3.57
C VAL A 110 3.03 15.04 -3.86
N THR A 111 4.20 15.05 -4.48
CA THR A 111 4.77 16.27 -5.09
C THR A 111 4.89 16.08 -6.60
N ALA A 112 4.98 17.18 -7.32
CA ALA A 112 5.15 17.13 -8.78
C ALA A 112 6.43 16.35 -9.16
N GLY A 113 7.51 16.49 -8.37
CA GLY A 113 8.77 15.76 -8.60
C GLY A 113 8.64 14.25 -8.41
N ASP A 114 7.87 13.82 -7.41
CA ASP A 114 7.70 12.40 -7.09
C ASP A 114 6.98 11.64 -8.19
N ILE A 115 5.95 12.28 -8.77
CA ILE A 115 5.09 11.63 -9.76
C ILE A 115 5.62 11.68 -11.18
N VAL A 116 6.62 12.50 -11.49
CA VAL A 116 7.23 12.53 -12.84
C VAL A 116 7.72 11.14 -13.23
N GLY A 117 7.34 10.69 -14.42
CA GLY A 117 7.66 9.37 -14.97
C GLY A 117 6.43 8.61 -15.43
N THR A 118 6.63 7.33 -15.74
CA THR A 118 5.58 6.43 -16.23
C THR A 118 5.04 5.57 -15.10
N TRP A 119 3.73 5.58 -14.96
CA TRP A 119 3.00 4.84 -13.95
C TRP A 119 2.02 3.89 -14.62
N LYS A 120 2.07 2.60 -14.25
CA LYS A 120 1.25 1.54 -14.86
C LYS A 120 0.39 0.87 -13.80
N GLY A 121 -0.86 0.60 -14.17
CA GLY A 121 -1.80 -0.15 -13.39
C GLY A 121 -2.50 -1.20 -14.25
N SER A 122 -2.98 -2.23 -13.61
CA SER A 122 -3.81 -3.24 -14.26
C SER A 122 -4.88 -3.68 -13.30
N GLY A 123 -6.05 -4.01 -13.84
CA GLY A 123 -7.17 -4.55 -13.10
C GLY A 123 -7.84 -5.64 -13.92
N GLY A 124 -8.58 -6.49 -13.23
CA GLY A 124 -9.36 -7.51 -13.91
C GLY A 124 -10.02 -8.46 -12.92
N GLY A 125 -11.01 -9.17 -13.41
CA GLY A 125 -11.72 -10.19 -12.67
C GLY A 125 -12.58 -11.00 -13.61
N GLY A 126 -13.00 -12.18 -13.19
CA GLY A 126 -13.88 -13.01 -13.96
C GLY A 126 -14.78 -13.86 -13.06
N VAL A 127 -15.94 -14.20 -13.59
CA VAL A 127 -16.89 -15.10 -12.98
C VAL A 127 -17.24 -16.18 -13.99
N GLU A 128 -17.12 -17.43 -13.59
CA GLU A 128 -17.59 -18.57 -14.35
C GLU A 128 -19.01 -18.96 -13.90
N TYR A 129 -19.83 -19.29 -14.85
CA TYR A 129 -21.20 -19.70 -14.61
C TYR A 129 -21.34 -21.20 -14.85
N TYR A 130 -22.03 -21.86 -13.94
CA TYR A 130 -22.37 -23.28 -14.03
C TYR A 130 -23.85 -23.47 -13.86
N ASN A 131 -24.41 -24.42 -14.61
CA ASN A 131 -25.81 -24.78 -14.47
C ASN A 131 -26.05 -25.41 -13.09
N VAL A 132 -26.97 -24.84 -12.32
CA VAL A 132 -27.26 -25.24 -10.93
C VAL A 132 -27.76 -26.70 -10.81
N TYR A 133 -28.41 -27.23 -11.86
CA TYR A 133 -28.99 -28.58 -11.85
C TYR A 133 -28.04 -29.63 -12.41
N SER A 134 -27.27 -29.30 -13.45
CA SER A 134 -26.40 -30.27 -14.13
C SER A 134 -24.92 -30.15 -13.78
N GLY A 135 -24.52 -29.02 -13.14
CA GLY A 135 -23.12 -28.71 -12.88
C GLY A 135 -22.29 -28.42 -14.15
N THR A 136 -22.93 -28.39 -15.32
CA THR A 136 -22.20 -28.13 -16.57
C THR A 136 -21.83 -26.65 -16.69
N TYR A 137 -20.68 -26.39 -17.30
CA TYR A 137 -20.21 -25.04 -17.60
C TYR A 137 -21.22 -24.31 -18.49
N ALA A 138 -21.64 -23.12 -18.06
CA ALA A 138 -22.64 -22.29 -18.72
C ALA A 138 -22.08 -20.99 -19.31
N GLY A 139 -20.77 -20.76 -19.18
CA GLY A 139 -20.09 -19.61 -19.72
C GLY A 139 -19.29 -18.84 -18.68
N MET A 140 -18.62 -17.76 -19.13
CA MET A 140 -17.85 -16.87 -18.27
C MET A 140 -18.10 -15.40 -18.61
N SER A 141 -17.92 -14.54 -17.62
CA SER A 141 -17.77 -13.11 -17.81
C SER A 141 -16.43 -12.69 -17.22
N ALA A 142 -15.60 -12.04 -17.99
CA ALA A 142 -14.31 -11.57 -17.53
C ALA A 142 -14.05 -10.14 -18.04
N VAL A 143 -13.40 -9.33 -17.21
CA VAL A 143 -12.95 -7.98 -17.57
C VAL A 143 -11.48 -7.87 -17.22
N SER A 144 -10.71 -7.31 -18.13
CA SER A 144 -9.32 -6.91 -17.89
C SER A 144 -9.12 -5.47 -18.33
N SER A 145 -8.32 -4.73 -17.59
CA SER A 145 -7.95 -3.36 -17.96
C SER A 145 -6.48 -3.09 -17.69
N THR A 146 -5.93 -2.19 -18.46
CA THR A 146 -4.61 -1.60 -18.22
C THR A 146 -4.73 -0.10 -18.30
N ASP A 147 -4.09 0.55 -17.35
CA ASP A 147 -4.01 2.01 -17.25
C ASP A 147 -2.54 2.41 -17.24
N GLU A 148 -2.21 3.44 -18.01
CA GLU A 148 -0.89 4.06 -17.98
C GLU A 148 -1.05 5.57 -17.82
N PHE A 149 -0.26 6.16 -16.92
CA PHE A 149 -0.08 7.61 -16.82
C PHE A 149 1.39 7.96 -17.01
N ILE A 150 1.67 8.94 -17.83
CA ILE A 150 2.99 9.52 -18.04
C ILE A 150 2.91 10.98 -17.60
N PHE A 151 3.57 11.31 -16.50
CA PHE A 151 3.67 12.68 -16.01
C PHE A 151 5.03 13.26 -16.43
N ASN A 152 5.01 14.35 -17.18
CA ASN A 152 6.22 14.99 -17.67
C ASN A 152 6.66 16.13 -16.73
N GLY A 153 7.95 16.38 -16.62
CA GLY A 153 8.50 17.44 -15.76
C GLY A 153 8.10 18.86 -16.16
N ASN A 154 7.51 19.05 -17.34
CA ASN A 154 6.97 20.33 -17.82
C ASN A 154 5.48 20.57 -17.43
N GLY A 155 4.92 19.74 -16.55
CA GLY A 155 3.54 19.87 -16.10
C GLY A 155 2.48 19.34 -17.08
N THR A 156 2.88 18.57 -18.10
CA THR A 156 1.96 17.89 -18.99
C THR A 156 1.83 16.41 -18.66
N TYR A 157 0.70 15.80 -18.98
CA TYR A 157 0.50 14.36 -18.83
C TYR A 157 -0.06 13.73 -20.08
N GLN A 158 0.11 12.43 -20.20
CA GLN A 158 -0.59 11.54 -21.10
C GLN A 158 -1.13 10.37 -20.29
N SER A 159 -2.31 9.86 -20.64
CA SER A 159 -2.78 8.61 -20.07
C SER A 159 -3.48 7.77 -21.13
N THR A 160 -3.31 6.47 -20.99
CA THR A 160 -3.87 5.46 -21.88
C THR A 160 -4.65 4.47 -21.03
N TYR A 161 -5.90 4.25 -21.37
CA TYR A 161 -6.75 3.20 -20.82
C TYR A 161 -7.05 2.19 -21.92
N ARG A 162 -6.93 0.91 -21.62
CA ARG A 162 -7.36 -0.18 -22.49
C ARG A 162 -8.11 -1.21 -21.68
N SER A 163 -9.20 -1.72 -22.22
CA SER A 163 -10.00 -2.74 -21.56
C SER A 163 -10.44 -3.81 -22.55
N ALA A 164 -10.63 -5.01 -22.04
CA ALA A 164 -11.29 -6.10 -22.72
C ALA A 164 -12.36 -6.68 -21.78
N SER A 165 -13.56 -6.85 -22.29
CA SER A 165 -14.68 -7.49 -21.60
C SER A 165 -15.14 -8.69 -22.41
N THR A 166 -15.11 -9.85 -21.81
CA THR A 166 -15.55 -11.11 -22.43
C THR A 166 -16.82 -11.61 -21.75
N ASN A 167 -17.80 -11.97 -22.54
CA ASN A 167 -19.03 -12.64 -22.11
C ASN A 167 -19.42 -13.72 -23.13
N ASN A 168 -20.53 -14.40 -22.91
CA ASN A 168 -21.01 -15.46 -23.81
C ASN A 168 -21.28 -14.99 -25.25
N GLY A 169 -21.35 -13.69 -25.50
CA GLY A 169 -21.56 -13.09 -26.83
C GLY A 169 -20.24 -12.70 -27.53
N GLY A 170 -19.09 -12.88 -26.89
CA GLY A 170 -17.78 -12.53 -27.44
C GLY A 170 -16.97 -11.55 -26.59
N THR A 171 -15.88 -11.08 -27.14
CA THR A 171 -14.98 -10.11 -26.48
C THR A 171 -15.16 -8.72 -27.10
N GLN A 172 -15.38 -7.74 -26.23
CA GLN A 172 -15.43 -6.32 -26.59
C GLN A 172 -14.17 -5.62 -26.08
N PHE A 173 -13.59 -4.77 -26.90
CA PHE A 173 -12.41 -3.97 -26.57
C PHE A 173 -12.82 -2.50 -26.42
N GLY A 174 -12.29 -1.85 -25.40
CA GLY A 174 -12.43 -0.42 -25.15
C GLY A 174 -11.09 0.26 -24.93
N GLY A 175 -11.03 1.54 -25.23
CA GLY A 175 -9.81 2.31 -24.97
C GLY A 175 -10.06 3.80 -25.06
N GLN A 176 -9.29 4.55 -24.29
CA GLN A 176 -9.29 6.00 -24.25
C GLN A 176 -7.88 6.53 -24.04
N ASP A 177 -7.56 7.60 -24.76
CA ASP A 177 -6.29 8.28 -24.62
C ASP A 177 -6.56 9.74 -24.26
N PHE A 178 -5.85 10.26 -23.27
CA PHE A 178 -5.98 11.63 -22.80
C PHE A 178 -4.62 12.31 -22.76
N LYS A 179 -4.61 13.60 -23.04
CA LYS A 179 -3.43 14.47 -22.93
C LYS A 179 -3.87 15.81 -22.37
N GLY A 180 -3.10 16.35 -21.44
CA GLY A 180 -3.42 17.62 -20.83
C GLY A 180 -2.30 18.15 -19.95
N LYS A 181 -2.65 19.11 -19.11
CA LYS A 181 -1.79 19.62 -18.05
C LYS A 181 -2.19 19.00 -16.73
N PHE A 182 -1.24 18.89 -15.81
CA PHE A 182 -1.52 18.51 -14.44
C PHE A 182 -0.91 19.51 -13.46
N SER A 183 -1.49 19.57 -12.29
CA SER A 183 -0.94 20.22 -11.11
C SER A 183 -1.12 19.31 -9.90
N VAL A 184 -0.27 19.51 -8.91
CA VAL A 184 -0.23 18.69 -7.70
C VAL A 184 -0.31 19.59 -6.49
N THR A 185 -1.13 19.21 -5.53
CA THR A 185 -1.10 19.73 -4.17
C THR A 185 -1.05 18.52 -3.24
N ASP A 186 -0.40 18.62 -2.13
CA ASP A 186 -0.07 17.51 -1.18
C ASP A 186 -0.85 16.19 -1.35
N TRP A 187 -2.18 16.26 -1.42
CA TRP A 187 -3.06 15.07 -1.46
C TRP A 187 -3.96 15.02 -2.70
N THR A 188 -3.68 15.87 -3.69
CA THR A 188 -4.48 15.88 -4.93
C THR A 188 -3.62 16.02 -6.20
N ILE A 189 -4.10 15.40 -7.26
CA ILE A 189 -3.62 15.62 -8.63
C ILE A 189 -4.81 16.14 -9.44
N THR A 190 -4.66 17.33 -10.04
CA THR A 190 -5.64 17.88 -10.95
C THR A 190 -5.16 17.68 -12.38
N ALA A 191 -5.96 17.03 -13.21
CA ALA A 191 -5.65 16.76 -14.62
C ALA A 191 -6.70 17.39 -15.55
N THR A 192 -6.25 18.23 -16.47
CA THR A 192 -7.14 18.87 -17.46
C THR A 192 -7.39 17.96 -18.67
N ASN A 193 -8.43 18.24 -19.42
CA ASN A 193 -8.77 17.53 -20.66
C ASN A 193 -8.90 16.01 -20.49
N ARG A 194 -9.57 15.61 -19.40
CA ARG A 194 -9.97 14.22 -19.14
C ARG A 194 -11.29 13.92 -19.86
N TYR A 195 -12.14 13.14 -19.23
CA TYR A 195 -13.43 12.71 -19.79
C TYR A 195 -14.22 13.89 -20.34
N GLN A 196 -14.56 13.85 -21.62
CA GLN A 196 -15.30 14.91 -22.34
C GLN A 196 -14.62 16.29 -22.27
N GLY A 197 -13.29 16.33 -22.17
CA GLY A 197 -12.53 17.60 -22.09
C GLY A 197 -12.57 18.27 -20.71
N LYS A 198 -13.19 17.64 -19.70
CA LYS A 198 -13.30 18.21 -18.35
C LYS A 198 -11.98 18.12 -17.58
N THR A 199 -11.87 18.93 -16.56
CA THR A 199 -10.82 18.81 -15.54
C THR A 199 -11.28 17.83 -14.46
N THR A 200 -10.43 16.88 -14.13
CA THR A 200 -10.68 15.91 -13.05
C THR A 200 -9.69 16.14 -11.91
N VAL A 201 -10.20 16.13 -10.70
CA VAL A 201 -9.42 16.18 -9.47
C VAL A 201 -9.37 14.77 -8.86
N TYR A 202 -8.17 14.27 -8.65
CA TYR A 202 -7.95 13.01 -7.98
C TYR A 202 -7.43 13.25 -6.56
N LYS A 203 -8.01 12.62 -5.56
CA LYS A 203 -7.32 12.39 -4.29
C LYS A 203 -6.15 11.47 -4.59
N ALA A 204 -4.95 11.84 -4.15
CA ALA A 204 -3.74 11.13 -4.50
C ALA A 204 -2.82 10.95 -3.31
N GLN A 205 -2.13 9.82 -3.26
CA GLN A 205 -1.11 9.54 -2.26
C GLN A 205 -0.08 8.56 -2.81
N LEU A 206 1.14 8.68 -2.32
CA LEU A 206 2.16 7.66 -2.49
C LEU A 206 2.07 6.67 -1.34
N ILE A 207 2.18 5.39 -1.65
CA ILE A 207 2.19 4.28 -0.68
C ILE A 207 3.55 3.62 -0.77
N ALA A 208 4.35 3.72 0.29
CA ALA A 208 5.63 3.02 0.34
C ALA A 208 5.42 1.50 0.38
N VAL A 209 6.16 0.80 -0.45
CA VAL A 209 6.19 -0.66 -0.53
C VAL A 209 7.65 -1.14 -0.58
N LYS A 210 7.86 -2.44 -0.36
CA LYS A 210 9.22 -2.99 -0.48
C LYS A 210 9.78 -2.76 -1.89
N GLY A 211 10.86 -1.99 -1.95
CA GLY A 211 11.58 -1.72 -3.20
C GLY A 211 11.02 -0.55 -4.03
N GLY A 212 10.05 0.24 -3.51
CA GLY A 212 9.53 1.38 -4.25
C GLY A 212 8.31 2.04 -3.62
N CYS A 213 7.50 2.64 -4.46
CA CYS A 213 6.23 3.22 -4.05
C CYS A 213 5.15 2.95 -5.10
N LEU A 214 3.92 2.93 -4.65
CA LEU A 214 2.72 2.92 -5.49
C LEU A 214 2.11 4.31 -5.48
N LEU A 215 1.56 4.74 -6.61
CA LEU A 215 0.71 5.93 -6.70
C LEU A 215 -0.75 5.46 -6.64
N TYR A 216 -1.46 5.85 -5.59
CA TYR A 216 -2.90 5.69 -5.49
C TYR A 216 -3.59 6.97 -5.92
N MET A 217 -4.62 6.83 -6.74
CA MET A 217 -5.48 7.92 -7.18
C MET A 217 -6.95 7.52 -7.07
N GLU A 218 -7.80 8.41 -6.60
CA GLU A 218 -9.25 8.24 -6.53
C GLU A 218 -9.93 9.50 -7.09
N ASP A 219 -10.81 9.34 -8.06
CA ASP A 219 -11.57 10.46 -8.60
C ASP A 219 -12.44 11.08 -7.49
N SER A 220 -12.33 12.40 -7.31
CA SER A 220 -13.02 13.12 -6.23
C SER A 220 -14.53 13.18 -6.43
N GLU A 221 -15.01 13.11 -7.68
CA GLU A 221 -16.43 13.12 -8.02
C GLU A 221 -17.02 11.72 -8.14
N ASN A 222 -16.17 10.71 -8.45
CA ASN A 222 -16.59 9.33 -8.60
C ASN A 222 -15.67 8.37 -7.84
N SER A 223 -15.98 8.15 -6.57
CA SER A 223 -15.19 7.30 -5.69
C SER A 223 -15.10 5.81 -6.09
N SER A 224 -15.87 5.37 -7.08
CA SER A 224 -15.70 4.03 -7.66
C SER A 224 -14.52 3.95 -8.65
N MET A 225 -14.05 5.09 -9.17
CA MET A 225 -12.87 5.17 -10.03
C MET A 225 -11.60 5.31 -9.19
N LYS A 226 -11.00 4.18 -8.88
CA LYS A 226 -9.78 4.07 -8.08
C LYS A 226 -8.69 3.41 -8.90
N TYR A 227 -7.49 3.92 -8.76
CA TYR A 227 -6.33 3.47 -9.49
C TYR A 227 -5.18 3.21 -8.52
N THR A 228 -4.44 2.16 -8.74
CA THR A 228 -3.19 1.88 -8.05
C THR A 228 -2.13 1.58 -9.10
N PHE A 229 -1.11 2.40 -9.13
CA PHE A 229 -0.05 2.34 -10.13
C PHE A 229 1.29 2.04 -9.49
N TYR A 230 2.12 1.31 -10.21
CA TYR A 230 3.55 1.16 -9.93
C TYR A 230 4.36 2.00 -10.91
N LYS A 231 5.49 2.54 -10.47
CA LYS A 231 6.39 3.30 -11.31
C LYS A 231 7.14 2.34 -12.23
N SER A 232 6.98 2.52 -13.54
CA SER A 232 7.76 1.77 -14.53
C SER A 232 9.20 2.26 -14.53
N LYS A 233 10.14 1.32 -14.55
CA LYS A 233 11.58 1.63 -14.71
C LYS A 233 11.89 2.04 -16.14
#